data_3898540fca302d24058edfbc7b0b01c4
#
_entry.id   3898540fca302d24058edfbc7b0b01c4
#
_cell.length_a   1.000
_cell.length_b   1.000
_cell.length_c   1.000
_cell.angle_alpha   90.00
_cell.angle_beta   90.00
_cell.angle_gamma   90.00
#
_symmetry.space_group_name_H-M   'P 1'
#
loop_
_entity.id
_entity.type
_entity.pdbx_description
1 polymer ?
#
loop_
_entity_poly.entity_id
_entity_poly.type
_entity_poly.pdbx_seq_one_letter_code
_entity_poly.pdbx_strand_id
1 'polypeptide(L)'
;MSRFADQIRAALRGRHPLIYLHTSEEERVTDALKPLAAECLGGGSVTTWTCVRGLNPAPAGVDSQDPVAALQHIVAHPQPGFYVMKDLPAFMSDPRVVRGLRDAYYAFAGEFKTCIVLVSPTALLPETXXXXSKRNCATSSWTSRTPTNSWRRP
;
A
#
# COMPACT_ATOMS: atom_id res chain seq x y z
N MET A 1 -11.43 11.33 -11.78
CA MET A 1 -10.42 10.34 -11.58
C MET A 1 -9.04 10.81 -11.85
N SER A 2 -8.91 11.78 -12.72
CA SER A 2 -7.57 12.21 -13.06
C SER A 2 -6.81 12.74 -11.85
N ARG A 3 -7.50 13.36 -10.92
CA ARG A 3 -6.83 13.86 -9.74
C ARG A 3 -6.24 12.75 -8.89
N PHE A 4 -7.02 11.68 -8.69
CA PHE A 4 -6.51 10.55 -7.95
C PHE A 4 -5.34 9.91 -8.69
N ALA A 5 -5.52 9.70 -9.99
CA ALA A 5 -4.45 9.11 -10.79
C ALA A 5 -3.19 9.97 -10.75
N ASP A 6 -3.36 11.29 -10.82
CA ASP A 6 -2.20 12.17 -10.77
C ASP A 6 -1.49 12.09 -9.44
N GLN A 7 -2.24 11.96 -8.35
CA GLN A 7 -1.62 11.82 -7.04
C GLN A 7 -0.83 10.53 -6.95
N ILE A 8 -1.37 9.45 -7.48
CA ILE A 8 -0.66 8.18 -7.45
C ILE A 8 0.57 8.26 -8.34
N ARG A 9 0.44 8.85 -9.53
CA ARG A 9 1.62 9.00 -10.40
C ARG A 9 2.72 9.79 -9.72
N ALA A 10 2.34 10.85 -9.00
CA ALA A 10 3.33 11.65 -8.30
C ALA A 10 4.04 10.85 -7.22
N ALA A 11 3.28 10.02 -6.49
CA ALA A 11 3.90 9.18 -5.47
C ALA A 11 4.83 8.17 -6.09
N LEU A 12 4.46 7.61 -7.23
CA LEU A 12 5.33 6.65 -7.89
C LEU A 12 6.58 7.31 -8.47
N ARG A 13 6.44 8.53 -8.97
CA ARG A 13 7.64 9.25 -9.42
C ARG A 13 8.58 9.53 -8.27
N GLY A 14 8.03 9.75 -7.08
CA GLY A 14 8.86 9.91 -5.89
C GLY A 14 9.39 8.61 -5.33
N ARG A 15 9.08 7.50 -5.98
CA ARG A 15 9.53 6.17 -5.58
C ARG A 15 9.10 5.84 -4.16
N HIS A 16 7.81 6.07 -3.88
CA HIS A 16 7.22 5.72 -2.60
C HIS A 16 6.64 4.31 -2.69
N PRO A 17 7.28 3.32 -2.10
CA PRO A 17 6.74 1.95 -2.20
C PRO A 17 5.57 1.68 -1.26
N LEU A 18 5.29 2.59 -0.34
CA LEU A 18 4.15 2.47 0.55
C LEU A 18 3.29 3.72 0.41
N ILE A 19 2.01 3.52 0.11
CA ILE A 19 1.07 4.62 -0.04
C ILE A 19 -0.13 4.33 0.86
N TYR A 20 -0.56 5.32 1.60
CA TYR A 20 -1.74 5.18 2.44
C TYR A 20 -2.88 6.00 1.87
N LEU A 21 -4.01 5.36 1.62
CA LEU A 21 -5.19 6.01 1.11
C LEU A 21 -6.30 5.94 2.15
N HIS A 22 -6.75 7.10 2.57
CA HIS A 22 -7.82 7.22 3.54
C HIS A 22 -9.16 7.29 2.77
N THR A 23 -9.79 6.16 2.61
CA THR A 23 -11.06 6.11 1.89
C THR A 23 -11.78 4.81 2.21
N SER A 24 -13.08 4.83 2.08
CA SER A 24 -13.88 3.62 2.18
C SER A 24 -14.26 3.08 0.80
N GLU A 25 -13.84 3.73 -0.27
CA GLU A 25 -14.23 3.31 -1.62
C GLU A 25 -13.20 2.37 -2.20
N GLU A 26 -13.15 1.17 -1.63
CA GLU A 26 -12.08 0.23 -1.94
C GLU A 26 -12.10 -0.23 -3.38
N GLU A 27 -13.27 -0.48 -3.93
CA GLU A 27 -13.33 -0.99 -5.29
C GLU A 27 -12.97 0.06 -6.30
N ARG A 28 -13.34 1.31 -6.04
CA ARG A 28 -12.92 2.38 -6.94
C ARG A 28 -11.42 2.54 -6.95
N VAL A 29 -10.81 2.40 -5.77
CA VAL A 29 -9.35 2.47 -5.71
C VAL A 29 -8.73 1.33 -6.52
N THR A 30 -9.21 0.12 -6.30
CA THR A 30 -8.65 -1.04 -7.00
C THR A 30 -8.78 -0.88 -8.51
N ASP A 31 -9.97 -0.46 -8.97
CA ASP A 31 -10.16 -0.30 -10.40
C ASP A 31 -9.29 0.80 -10.97
N ALA A 32 -9.12 1.89 -10.23
CA ALA A 32 -8.30 2.99 -10.73
C ALA A 32 -6.83 2.63 -10.78
N LEU A 33 -6.38 1.72 -9.92
CA LEU A 33 -4.98 1.34 -9.91
C LEU A 33 -4.61 0.40 -11.05
N LYS A 34 -5.58 -0.29 -11.64
CA LYS A 34 -5.24 -1.26 -12.68
C LYS A 34 -4.52 -0.65 -13.86
N PRO A 35 -5.04 0.43 -14.48
CA PRO A 35 -4.27 1.01 -15.58
C PRO A 35 -2.97 1.64 -15.13
N LEU A 36 -2.90 2.12 -13.90
CA LEU A 36 -1.65 2.69 -13.41
C LEU A 36 -0.57 1.64 -13.20
N ALA A 37 -0.96 0.44 -12.81
CA ALA A 37 0.02 -0.64 -12.70
C ALA A 37 0.65 -0.93 -14.05
N ALA A 38 -0.18 -0.99 -15.08
CA ALA A 38 0.37 -1.25 -16.42
C ALA A 38 1.22 -0.08 -16.89
N GLU A 39 0.80 1.13 -16.58
CA GLU A 39 1.50 2.31 -17.06
C GLU A 39 2.81 2.56 -16.33
N CYS A 40 2.82 2.39 -15.02
CA CYS A 40 3.91 2.88 -14.19
C CYS A 40 4.77 1.78 -13.58
N LEU A 41 4.27 0.57 -13.49
CA LEU A 41 4.97 -0.49 -12.76
C LEU A 41 5.25 -1.68 -13.65
N GLY A 42 5.65 -1.41 -14.87
CA GLY A 42 6.17 -2.45 -15.74
C GLY A 42 5.17 -3.47 -16.21
N GLY A 43 3.93 -3.05 -16.44
CA GLY A 43 2.92 -3.97 -16.89
C GLY A 43 2.36 -4.84 -15.79
N GLY A 44 2.46 -4.36 -14.57
CA GLY A 44 2.05 -5.15 -13.43
C GLY A 44 0.55 -5.26 -13.26
N SER A 45 0.17 -5.86 -12.17
CA SER A 45 -1.22 -6.15 -11.87
C SER A 45 -1.58 -5.59 -10.50
N VAL A 46 -2.82 -5.82 -10.09
CA VAL A 46 -3.28 -5.40 -8.78
C VAL A 46 -3.69 -6.64 -8.00
N THR A 47 -3.04 -6.86 -6.87
CA THR A 47 -3.37 -7.94 -5.96
C THR A 47 -3.98 -7.32 -4.71
N THR A 48 -5.08 -7.88 -4.24
CA THR A 48 -5.74 -7.33 -3.06
C THR A 48 -5.54 -8.25 -1.86
N TRP A 49 -5.69 -7.66 -0.68
CA TRP A 49 -5.58 -8.43 0.56
C TRP A 49 -6.65 -7.96 1.53
N THR A 50 -7.31 -8.93 2.16
CA THR A 50 -8.10 -8.67 3.36
C THR A 50 -7.76 -9.75 4.37
N CYS A 51 -8.06 -9.49 5.63
CA CYS A 51 -7.76 -10.49 6.65
C CYS A 51 -8.70 -11.68 6.59
N VAL A 52 -9.79 -11.57 5.84
CA VAL A 52 -10.73 -12.67 5.68
C VAL A 52 -10.33 -13.59 4.55
N ARG A 53 -9.86 -13.03 3.44
CA ARG A 53 -9.56 -13.82 2.26
C ARG A 53 -8.08 -14.02 1.99
N GLY A 54 -7.25 -13.19 2.59
CA GLY A 54 -5.84 -13.22 2.26
C GLY A 54 -5.56 -12.55 0.93
N LEU A 55 -4.44 -12.90 0.34
CA LEU A 55 -4.07 -12.34 -0.95
C LEU A 55 -4.96 -12.93 -2.06
N ASN A 56 -5.36 -12.08 -2.98
CA ASN A 56 -6.19 -12.49 -4.11
C ASN A 56 -5.59 -11.85 -5.37
N PRO A 57 -5.05 -12.63 -6.28
CA PRO A 57 -5.05 -14.09 -6.33
C PRO A 57 -4.18 -14.72 -5.24
N ALA A 58 -4.62 -15.86 -4.77
CA ALA A 58 -4.02 -16.52 -3.63
C ALA A 58 -2.76 -17.27 -4.04
N PRO A 59 -1.66 -17.07 -3.33
CA PRO A 59 -0.48 -17.89 -3.60
C PRO A 59 -0.64 -19.29 -3.05
N ALA A 60 -0.09 -20.25 -3.75
CA ALA A 60 -0.19 -21.64 -3.34
C ALA A 60 0.62 -21.88 -2.07
N GLY A 61 0.02 -22.59 -1.14
CA GLY A 61 0.74 -23.02 0.04
C GLY A 61 1.03 -21.95 1.08
N VAL A 62 0.39 -20.80 0.98
CA VAL A 62 0.60 -19.71 1.91
C VAL A 62 -0.72 -19.35 2.57
N ASP A 63 -0.72 -19.31 3.90
CA ASP A 63 -1.87 -18.81 4.63
C ASP A 63 -1.75 -17.29 4.72
N SER A 64 -2.21 -16.61 3.69
CA SER A 64 -1.99 -15.18 3.61
C SER A 64 -3.07 -14.35 4.29
N GLN A 65 -3.99 -14.98 5.01
CA GLN A 65 -4.92 -14.21 5.83
C GLN A 65 -4.21 -13.51 6.97
N ASP A 66 -3.17 -14.11 7.51
CA ASP A 66 -2.36 -13.47 8.53
C ASP A 66 -1.58 -12.33 7.88
N PRO A 67 -1.69 -11.09 8.39
CA PRO A 67 -1.00 -9.99 7.74
C PRO A 67 0.52 -10.13 7.75
N VAL A 68 1.09 -10.74 8.77
CA VAL A 68 2.53 -10.94 8.79
C VAL A 68 2.94 -11.90 7.69
N ALA A 69 2.21 -13.00 7.55
CA ALA A 69 2.54 -13.97 6.50
C ALA A 69 2.35 -13.35 5.12
N ALA A 70 1.31 -12.53 4.95
CA ALA A 70 1.09 -11.89 3.66
C ALA A 70 2.24 -10.95 3.32
N LEU A 71 2.67 -10.15 4.29
CA LEU A 71 3.78 -9.22 4.03
C LEU A 71 5.08 -9.98 3.76
N GLN A 72 5.33 -11.06 4.49
CA GLN A 72 6.51 -11.86 4.24
C GLN A 72 6.51 -12.43 2.83
N HIS A 73 5.35 -12.90 2.38
CA HIS A 73 5.25 -13.43 1.04
C HIS A 73 5.50 -12.35 -0.02
N ILE A 74 4.91 -11.17 0.18
CA ILE A 74 5.09 -10.08 -0.77
C ILE A 74 6.56 -9.70 -0.88
N VAL A 75 7.26 -9.63 0.25
CA VAL A 75 8.66 -9.24 0.22
C VAL A 75 9.52 -10.33 -0.43
N ALA A 76 9.21 -11.58 -0.14
CA ALA A 76 10.02 -12.69 -0.67
C ALA A 76 9.78 -12.95 -2.14
N HIS A 77 8.55 -12.72 -2.60
CA HIS A 77 8.18 -13.02 -3.99
C HIS A 77 7.42 -11.86 -4.60
N PRO A 78 8.05 -10.71 -4.74
CA PRO A 78 7.32 -9.53 -5.24
C PRO A 78 6.97 -9.68 -6.71
N GLN A 79 5.76 -9.26 -7.04
CA GLN A 79 5.30 -9.20 -8.41
C GLN A 79 5.17 -7.74 -8.81
N PRO A 80 5.46 -7.38 -10.05
CA PRO A 80 5.25 -5.99 -10.44
C PRO A 80 3.78 -5.61 -10.30
N GLY A 81 3.56 -4.41 -9.79
CA GLY A 81 2.21 -3.91 -9.65
C GLY A 81 1.92 -3.44 -8.23
N PHE A 82 0.64 -3.34 -7.94
CA PHE A 82 0.17 -2.87 -6.65
C PHE A 82 -0.32 -4.03 -5.81
N TYR A 83 -0.01 -3.96 -4.53
CA TYR A 83 -0.66 -4.81 -3.51
C TYR A 83 -1.54 -3.90 -2.67
N VAL A 84 -2.84 -4.07 -2.78
CA VAL A 84 -3.81 -3.23 -2.07
C VAL A 84 -4.22 -3.97 -0.81
N MET A 85 -3.77 -3.48 0.34
CA MET A 85 -4.04 -4.15 1.62
C MET A 85 -5.12 -3.38 2.35
N LYS A 86 -6.28 -3.97 2.41
CA LYS A 86 -7.46 -3.32 2.96
C LYS A 86 -7.49 -3.49 4.47
N ASP A 87 -7.64 -2.37 5.16
CA ASP A 87 -7.75 -2.32 6.62
C ASP A 87 -6.52 -2.83 7.34
N LEU A 88 -5.37 -2.80 6.69
CA LEU A 88 -4.14 -3.20 7.38
C LEU A 88 -3.82 -2.32 8.57
N PRO A 89 -4.13 -1.02 8.59
CA PRO A 89 -3.83 -0.23 9.80
C PRO A 89 -4.43 -0.78 11.08
N ALA A 90 -5.51 -1.57 11.00
CA ALA A 90 -6.06 -2.18 12.20
C ALA A 90 -5.09 -3.17 12.86
N PHE A 91 -4.09 -3.63 12.12
CA PHE A 91 -3.13 -4.61 12.64
C PHE A 91 -1.77 -3.99 12.98
N MET A 92 -1.68 -2.68 12.94
CA MET A 92 -0.38 -2.03 13.11
C MET A 92 0.07 -1.98 14.56
N SER A 93 -0.76 -2.44 15.51
CA SER A 93 -0.28 -2.60 16.86
C SER A 93 0.64 -3.81 17.00
N ASP A 94 0.63 -4.70 16.04
CA ASP A 94 1.55 -5.84 16.01
C ASP A 94 2.89 -5.38 15.46
N PRO A 95 3.96 -5.43 16.24
CA PRO A 95 5.25 -4.96 15.74
C PRO A 95 5.76 -5.75 14.53
N ARG A 96 5.31 -6.98 14.36
CA ARG A 96 5.73 -7.77 13.21
C ARG A 96 5.13 -7.20 11.92
N VAL A 97 3.92 -6.62 11.99
CA VAL A 97 3.33 -5.97 10.82
C VAL A 97 4.13 -4.73 10.46
N VAL A 98 4.50 -3.94 11.45
CA VAL A 98 5.29 -2.74 11.19
C VAL A 98 6.65 -3.14 10.61
N ARG A 99 7.27 -4.20 11.15
CA ARG A 99 8.56 -4.65 10.62
C ARG A 99 8.40 -5.11 9.17
N GLY A 100 7.31 -5.82 8.88
CA GLY A 100 7.08 -6.29 7.52
C GLY A 100 6.92 -5.14 6.53
N LEU A 101 6.24 -4.09 6.94
CA LEU A 101 6.11 -2.93 6.07
C LEU A 101 7.45 -2.24 5.83
N ARG A 102 8.28 -2.16 6.86
CA ARG A 102 9.60 -1.59 6.67
C ARG A 102 10.47 -2.44 5.76
N ASP A 103 10.38 -3.76 5.92
CA ASP A 103 11.12 -4.65 5.03
C ASP A 103 10.66 -4.47 3.59
N ALA A 104 9.36 -4.31 3.39
CA ALA A 104 8.85 -4.07 2.05
C ALA A 104 9.36 -2.75 1.50
N TYR A 105 9.37 -1.72 2.32
CA TYR A 105 9.86 -0.44 1.88
C TYR A 105 11.30 -0.55 1.36
N TYR A 106 12.16 -1.18 2.15
CA TYR A 106 13.56 -1.28 1.74
C TYR A 106 13.72 -2.20 0.54
N ALA A 107 12.93 -3.26 0.47
CA ALA A 107 13.05 -4.18 -0.65
C ALA A 107 12.63 -3.53 -1.96
N PHE A 108 11.59 -2.69 -1.93
CA PHE A 108 11.01 -2.17 -3.17
C PHE A 108 11.59 -0.83 -3.59
N ALA A 109 12.26 -0.13 -2.68
CA ALA A 109 12.78 1.19 -3.01
C ALA A 109 13.91 1.11 -4.04
N GLY A 110 14.65 0.03 -4.04
CA GLY A 110 15.77 -0.10 -4.97
C GLY A 110 15.32 -0.29 -6.39
N GLU A 111 14.68 -1.42 -6.64
CA GLU A 111 14.13 -1.70 -7.96
C GLU A 111 12.63 -1.48 -7.88
N PHE A 112 12.20 -0.31 -8.31
CA PHE A 112 10.86 0.13 -8.00
C PHE A 112 9.86 -0.39 -9.03
N LYS A 113 9.33 -1.57 -8.78
CA LYS A 113 8.29 -2.15 -9.62
C LYS A 113 7.08 -2.61 -8.82
N THR A 114 7.16 -2.51 -7.50
CA THR A 114 6.09 -3.00 -6.62
C THR A 114 5.77 -1.92 -5.61
N CYS A 115 4.49 -1.72 -5.37
CA CYS A 115 4.03 -0.71 -4.44
C CYS A 115 2.90 -1.28 -3.60
N ILE A 116 2.97 -1.08 -2.29
CA ILE A 116 1.90 -1.49 -1.38
C ILE A 116 1.03 -0.27 -1.10
N VAL A 117 -0.27 -0.44 -1.30
CA VAL A 117 -1.25 0.60 -1.05
C VAL A 117 -2.11 0.15 0.12
N LEU A 118 -2.06 0.91 1.20
CA LEU A 118 -2.89 0.64 2.37
C LEU A 118 -4.17 1.45 2.24
N VAL A 119 -5.31 0.78 2.29
CA VAL A 119 -6.59 1.43 2.13
C VAL A 119 -7.38 1.22 3.41
N SER A 120 -7.87 2.31 3.97
CA SER A 120 -8.63 2.22 5.21
C SER A 120 -9.51 3.46 5.35
N PRO A 121 -10.72 3.31 5.89
CA PRO A 121 -11.53 4.49 6.19
C PRO A 121 -11.04 5.24 7.43
N THR A 122 -10.10 4.67 8.16
CA THR A 122 -9.54 5.31 9.34
C THR A 122 -8.34 6.14 8.95
N ALA A 123 -8.34 7.40 9.33
CA ALA A 123 -7.26 8.30 8.95
C ALA A 123 -6.00 8.11 9.79
N LEU A 124 -6.06 7.30 10.82
CA LEU A 124 -5.03 7.24 11.82
C LEU A 124 -4.02 6.13 11.55
N LEU A 125 -2.75 6.48 11.51
CA LEU A 125 -1.67 5.50 11.50
C LEU A 125 -0.96 5.57 12.84
N PRO A 126 -0.58 4.41 13.39
CA PRO A 126 0.17 4.45 14.64
C PRO A 126 1.50 5.20 14.49
N GLU A 127 1.93 5.77 15.57
CA GLU A 127 3.19 6.51 15.58
C GLU A 127 4.37 5.64 15.20
N THR A 128 4.35 4.43 15.64
CA THR A 128 5.45 3.52 15.35
C THR A 128 5.61 3.22 13.88
N UNK A 129 4.60 3.20 13.48
CA UNK A 129 4.65 2.87 12.11
C UNK A 129 5.05 3.99 11.30
N UNK A 130 4.82 4.65 11.81
CA UNK A 130 5.02 5.81 11.18
C UNK A 130 6.43 6.22 11.23
N UNK A 131 6.76 5.78 11.98
CA UNK A 131 7.99 6.10 12.14
C UNK A 131 8.72 6.06 10.94
N UNK A 132 8.77 5.39 10.75
CA UNK A 132 9.48 5.18 9.68
C UNK A 132 8.75 5.49 8.48
N SER A 133 7.76 5.08 8.51
CA SER A 133 7.08 5.30 7.25
C SER A 133 6.46 6.67 7.11
N LYS A 134 6.44 7.45 8.12
CA LYS A 134 5.85 8.77 7.94
C LYS A 134 6.55 9.58 6.87
N ARG A 135 7.83 9.44 6.77
CA ARG A 135 8.57 10.19 5.76
C ARG A 135 8.48 9.60 4.39
N ASN A 136 8.16 8.30 4.33
CA ASN A 136 8.24 7.58 3.07
C ASN A 136 6.91 7.09 2.57
N CYS A 137 5.85 7.46 3.24
CA CYS A 137 4.52 7.04 2.87
C CYS A 137 3.75 8.23 2.37
N ALA A 138 3.24 8.16 1.18
CA ALA A 138 2.41 9.21 0.65
C ALA A 138 1.00 9.03 1.19
N THR A 139 0.41 10.12 1.61
CA THR A 139 -0.93 10.10 2.16
C THR A 139 -1.84 10.97 1.32
N SER A 140 -2.97 10.44 0.99
CA SER A 140 -3.91 11.23 0.25
C SER A 140 -5.33 10.86 0.67
N SER A 141 -6.15 11.84 0.74
CA SER A 141 -7.55 11.66 1.03
C SER A 141 -8.29 11.78 -0.28
N TRP A 142 -8.89 10.69 -0.67
CA TRP A 142 -9.47 10.63 -2.00
C TRP A 142 -10.91 11.09 -2.02
N THR A 143 -11.52 11.29 -0.91
CA THR A 143 -12.94 11.59 -0.96
C THR A 143 -13.20 12.95 -1.58
N SER A 144 -12.90 14.01 -0.90
CA SER A 144 -13.18 15.30 -1.50
C SER A 144 -12.27 16.38 -0.99
N ARG A 145 -11.46 16.07 -0.05
CA ARG A 145 -10.66 17.10 0.52
C ARG A 145 -9.28 17.08 -0.04
N THR A 146 -8.64 18.18 0.02
CA THR A 146 -7.24 18.20 -0.31
C THR A 146 -6.49 17.31 0.64
N PRO A 147 -5.48 16.64 0.14
CA PRO A 147 -4.67 15.83 1.02
C PRO A 147 -4.04 16.69 2.10
N THR A 148 -3.99 16.16 3.27
CA THR A 148 -3.33 16.88 4.33
C THR A 148 -1.85 16.68 4.22
N ASN A 149 -1.14 17.62 4.74
CA ASN A 149 0.31 17.56 4.73
C ASN A 149 0.87 17.22 6.08
N SER A 150 0.06 16.68 6.93
CA SER A 150 0.52 16.40 8.26
C SER A 150 1.63 15.37 8.28
N TRP A 151 1.74 14.59 7.22
CA TRP A 151 2.77 13.58 7.15
C TRP A 151 4.14 14.12 6.79
N ARG A 152 4.18 15.32 6.27
CA ARG A 152 5.42 15.87 5.82
C ARG A 152 6.19 16.56 6.89
N ARG A 153 5.68 16.63 8.06
CA ARG A 153 6.38 17.36 9.09
C ARG A 153 7.60 16.66 9.49
N PRO A 154 8.65 17.32 9.63
CA PRO A 154 9.87 16.72 10.15
C PRO A 154 9.73 16.35 11.59
#